data_aded872f0b27bf5bc424b21b676acb0c
#
_entry.id   aded872f0b27bf5bc424b21b676acb0c
#
_cell.length_a   1.000
_cell.length_b   1.000
_cell.length_c   1.000
_cell.angle_alpha   90.00
_cell.angle_beta   90.00
_cell.angle_gamma   90.00
#
_symmetry.space_group_name_H-M   'P 1'
#
loop_
_entity.id
_entity.type
_entity.pdbx_description
1 polymer ?
#
loop_
_entity_poly.entity_id
_entity_poly.type
_entity_poly.pdbx_seq_one_letter_code
_entity_poly.pdbx_strand_id
1 'polypeptide(L)'
;MIMYCKVTINSWGIIMKYLLCIIFLLSVIIMALFNYSAKADEVNCLALNIYHEARNQPFMGKLAVGFVTLNRVKSNSFPSTICKVVKQGFYYKNNPIINKCHFSWWCDGKSDVPKEYNTWQYTRALAFQLYYRNFFTFDITNGATHYHADYVNPYWAKKKKKIMRIKNHIFYK
;
A
#
# COMPACT_ATOMS: atom_id res chain seq x y z
N MET A 1 18.37 4.94 -70.57
CA MET A 1 18.26 3.56 -69.99
C MET A 1 18.00 3.74 -68.50
N ILE A 2 16.69 3.75 -68.11
CA ILE A 2 16.26 4.00 -66.73
C ILE A 2 16.17 2.65 -66.06
N MET A 3 17.06 2.39 -65.11
CA MET A 3 17.10 1.18 -64.32
C MET A 3 16.00 1.25 -63.25
N TYR A 4 14.90 0.60 -63.46
CA TYR A 4 13.85 0.38 -62.43
C TYR A 4 14.40 -0.63 -61.43
N CYS A 5 14.77 -0.15 -60.26
CA CYS A 5 15.05 -1.02 -59.12
C CYS A 5 13.70 -1.54 -58.60
N LYS A 6 13.32 -2.76 -58.98
CA LYS A 6 12.18 -3.51 -58.42
C LYS A 6 12.55 -3.90 -56.99
N VAL A 7 12.12 -3.08 -56.03
CA VAL A 7 12.10 -3.51 -54.65
C VAL A 7 10.99 -4.55 -54.51
N THR A 8 11.35 -5.82 -54.58
CA THR A 8 10.46 -6.90 -54.19
C THR A 8 10.24 -6.85 -52.70
N ILE A 9 9.13 -6.21 -52.29
CA ILE A 9 8.70 -6.22 -50.89
C ILE A 9 8.20 -7.66 -50.64
N ASN A 10 9.06 -8.49 -50.05
CA ASN A 10 8.69 -9.83 -49.65
C ASN A 10 7.52 -9.74 -48.67
N SER A 11 6.37 -10.26 -49.01
CA SER A 11 5.15 -10.33 -48.17
C SER A 11 5.45 -10.88 -46.74
N TRP A 12 6.41 -11.76 -46.61
CA TRP A 12 6.93 -12.31 -45.39
C TRP A 12 7.56 -11.23 -44.48
N GLY A 13 8.30 -10.29 -45.02
CA GLY A 13 8.92 -9.19 -44.25
C GLY A 13 7.89 -8.21 -43.68
N ILE A 14 6.79 -8.00 -44.39
CA ILE A 14 5.67 -7.16 -43.93
C ILE A 14 4.94 -7.85 -42.76
N ILE A 15 4.59 -9.13 -42.96
CA ILE A 15 3.91 -9.95 -41.93
C ILE A 15 4.76 -10.02 -40.64
N MET A 16 6.07 -10.24 -40.78
CA MET A 16 6.98 -10.27 -39.64
C MET A 16 7.00 -8.94 -38.86
N LYS A 17 7.00 -7.80 -39.54
CA LYS A 17 6.94 -6.48 -38.90
C LYS A 17 5.62 -6.29 -38.13
N TYR A 18 4.49 -6.66 -38.70
CA TYR A 18 3.20 -6.57 -38.01
C TYR A 18 3.14 -7.49 -36.79
N LEU A 19 3.66 -8.72 -36.89
CA LEU A 19 3.75 -9.65 -35.77
C LEU A 19 4.61 -9.06 -34.63
N LEU A 20 5.76 -8.50 -34.93
CA LEU A 20 6.62 -7.85 -33.92
C LEU A 20 5.93 -6.65 -33.26
N CYS A 21 5.21 -5.82 -34.02
CA CYS A 21 4.43 -4.71 -33.48
C CYS A 21 3.30 -5.21 -32.54
N ILE A 22 2.60 -6.27 -32.92
CA ILE A 22 1.53 -6.85 -32.09
C ILE A 22 2.12 -7.42 -30.80
N ILE A 23 3.23 -8.15 -30.86
CA ILE A 23 3.92 -8.71 -29.69
C ILE A 23 4.35 -7.59 -28.76
N PHE A 24 4.92 -6.51 -29.30
CA PHE A 24 5.32 -5.35 -28.52
C PHE A 24 4.13 -4.67 -27.84
N LEU A 25 3.03 -4.44 -28.56
CA LEU A 25 1.81 -3.85 -27.99
C LEU A 25 1.23 -4.73 -26.89
N LEU A 26 1.18 -6.04 -27.08
CA LEU A 26 0.72 -6.99 -26.07
C LEU A 26 1.60 -6.96 -24.83
N SER A 27 2.92 -6.88 -24.99
CA SER A 27 3.85 -6.79 -23.87
C SER A 27 3.63 -5.52 -23.04
N VAL A 28 3.40 -4.38 -23.69
CA VAL A 28 3.08 -3.09 -23.00
C VAL A 28 1.77 -3.18 -22.22
N ILE A 29 0.74 -3.79 -22.83
CA ILE A 29 -0.56 -4.00 -22.16
C ILE A 29 -0.41 -4.90 -20.93
N ILE A 30 0.31 -6.01 -21.05
CA ILE A 30 0.56 -6.94 -19.94
C ILE A 30 1.30 -6.24 -18.80
N MET A 31 2.34 -5.45 -19.10
CA MET A 31 3.08 -4.67 -18.11
C MET A 31 2.19 -3.62 -17.43
N ALA A 32 1.30 -2.96 -18.17
CA ALA A 32 0.35 -2.00 -17.61
C ALA A 32 -0.65 -2.68 -16.65
N LEU A 33 -1.18 -3.83 -17.02
CA LEU A 33 -2.11 -4.61 -16.18
C LEU A 33 -1.42 -5.11 -14.91
N PHE A 34 -0.17 -5.58 -15.01
CA PHE A 34 0.59 -6.04 -13.85
C PHE A 34 0.85 -4.89 -12.86
N ASN A 35 1.26 -3.71 -13.35
CA ASN A 35 1.45 -2.53 -12.52
C ASN A 35 0.15 -2.05 -11.85
N TYR A 36 -0.98 -2.16 -12.54
CA TYR A 36 -2.28 -1.81 -11.99
C TYR A 36 -2.68 -2.75 -10.85
N SER A 37 -2.51 -4.06 -11.01
CA SER A 37 -2.78 -5.06 -9.98
C SER A 37 -1.93 -4.82 -8.73
N ALA A 38 -0.64 -4.61 -8.88
CA ALA A 38 0.27 -4.35 -7.75
C ALA A 38 -0.13 -3.10 -6.95
N LYS A 39 -0.57 -2.02 -7.63
CA LYS A 39 -1.07 -0.80 -6.96
C LYS A 39 -2.40 -1.04 -6.25
N ALA A 40 -3.29 -1.83 -6.82
CA ALA A 40 -4.55 -2.19 -6.18
C ALA A 40 -4.32 -2.98 -4.88
N ASP A 41 -3.33 -3.87 -4.84
CA ASP A 41 -2.94 -4.61 -3.64
C ASP A 41 -2.40 -3.68 -2.54
N GLU A 42 -1.57 -2.69 -2.88
CA GLU A 42 -1.05 -1.70 -1.92
C GLU A 42 -2.18 -0.88 -1.28
N VAL A 43 -3.16 -0.44 -2.08
CA VAL A 43 -4.35 0.28 -1.59
C VAL A 43 -5.18 -0.63 -0.67
N ASN A 44 -5.35 -1.89 -1.03
CA ASN A 44 -6.09 -2.85 -0.23
C ASN A 44 -5.40 -3.12 1.12
N CYS A 45 -4.08 -3.29 1.14
CA CYS A 45 -3.31 -3.41 2.39
C CYS A 45 -3.48 -2.17 3.29
N LEU A 46 -3.44 -0.95 2.72
CA LEU A 46 -3.67 0.29 3.47
C LEU A 46 -5.08 0.34 4.05
N ALA A 47 -6.09 -0.02 3.26
CA ALA A 47 -7.48 -0.03 3.68
C ALA A 47 -7.73 -1.03 4.82
N LEU A 48 -7.19 -2.24 4.72
CA LEU A 48 -7.25 -3.25 5.78
C LEU A 48 -6.60 -2.74 7.06
N ASN A 49 -5.43 -2.12 6.95
CA ASN A 49 -4.76 -1.59 8.14
C ASN A 49 -5.57 -0.48 8.82
N ILE A 50 -6.10 0.48 8.06
CA ILE A 50 -6.99 1.53 8.60
C ILE A 50 -8.25 0.91 9.24
N TYR A 51 -8.83 -0.11 8.60
CA TYR A 51 -10.02 -0.79 9.11
C TYR A 51 -9.74 -1.45 10.46
N HIS A 52 -8.77 -2.33 10.54
CA HIS A 52 -8.51 -3.11 11.74
C HIS A 52 -8.00 -2.27 12.91
N GLU A 53 -7.16 -1.28 12.62
CA GLU A 53 -6.54 -0.43 13.66
C GLU A 53 -7.43 0.74 14.10
N ALA A 54 -8.30 1.22 13.24
CA ALA A 54 -8.99 2.49 13.48
C ALA A 54 -10.49 2.51 13.16
N ARG A 55 -11.15 1.36 12.94
CA ARG A 55 -12.59 1.35 12.58
C ARG A 55 -13.48 2.13 13.56
N ASN A 56 -13.18 2.08 14.85
CA ASN A 56 -13.92 2.78 15.92
C ASN A 56 -13.39 4.19 16.21
N GLN A 57 -12.39 4.67 15.44
CA GLN A 57 -11.85 6.02 15.58
C GLN A 57 -12.64 7.02 14.73
N PRO A 58 -12.62 8.32 15.10
CA PRO A 58 -13.14 9.37 14.24
C PRO A 58 -12.34 9.46 12.94
N PHE A 59 -12.82 10.26 11.97
CA PHE A 59 -12.15 10.48 10.69
C PHE A 59 -10.65 10.78 10.84
N MET A 60 -10.30 11.73 11.71
CA MET A 60 -8.91 12.12 11.96
C MET A 60 -8.05 10.98 12.50
N GLY A 61 -8.62 10.06 13.30
CA GLY A 61 -7.91 8.89 13.80
C GLY A 61 -7.63 7.86 12.69
N LYS A 62 -8.60 7.63 11.80
CA LYS A 62 -8.43 6.79 10.61
C LYS A 62 -7.38 7.37 9.67
N LEU A 63 -7.45 8.67 9.42
CA LEU A 63 -6.50 9.41 8.60
C LEU A 63 -5.08 9.32 9.18
N ALA A 64 -4.92 9.51 10.49
CA ALA A 64 -3.64 9.44 11.18
C ALA A 64 -3.00 8.04 11.09
N VAL A 65 -3.77 6.96 11.26
CA VAL A 65 -3.26 5.59 11.06
C VAL A 65 -2.81 5.36 9.62
N GLY A 66 -3.54 5.88 8.65
CA GLY A 66 -3.13 5.85 7.24
C GLY A 66 -1.79 6.56 7.02
N PHE A 67 -1.62 7.78 7.56
CA PHE A 67 -0.36 8.52 7.47
C PHE A 67 0.80 7.80 8.16
N VAL A 68 0.61 7.20 9.34
CA VAL A 68 1.67 6.41 9.99
C VAL A 68 2.14 5.28 9.08
N THR A 69 1.22 4.58 8.41
CA THR A 69 1.58 3.52 7.46
C THR A 69 2.41 4.06 6.29
N LEU A 70 1.99 5.20 5.71
CA LEU A 70 2.73 5.85 4.61
C LEU A 70 4.08 6.43 5.07
N ASN A 71 4.16 6.97 6.29
CA ASN A 71 5.41 7.46 6.86
C ASN A 71 6.43 6.35 7.11
N ARG A 72 5.95 5.17 7.51
CA ARG A 72 6.81 3.99 7.59
C ARG A 72 7.40 3.63 6.24
N VAL A 73 6.59 3.60 5.17
CA VAL A 73 7.07 3.34 3.80
C VAL A 73 8.13 4.35 3.35
N LYS A 74 8.01 5.62 3.77
CA LYS A 74 8.98 6.68 3.44
C LYS A 74 10.25 6.64 4.30
N SER A 75 10.24 5.91 5.39
CA SER A 75 11.37 5.82 6.33
C SER A 75 12.26 4.63 6.01
N ASN A 76 13.58 4.86 5.95
CA ASN A 76 14.57 3.80 5.73
C ASN A 76 14.61 2.73 6.85
N SER A 77 13.93 2.97 7.98
CA SER A 77 13.83 2.02 9.08
C SER A 77 12.72 0.97 8.92
N PHE A 78 11.94 1.07 7.84
CA PHE A 78 10.78 0.21 7.57
C PHE A 78 10.82 -0.32 6.13
N PRO A 79 10.02 -1.35 5.82
CA PRO A 79 9.88 -1.82 4.44
C PRO A 79 9.38 -0.73 3.49
N SER A 80 9.77 -0.82 2.21
CA SER A 80 9.51 0.20 1.18
C SER A 80 8.14 0.09 0.50
N THR A 81 7.27 -0.84 0.91
CA THR A 81 5.92 -0.99 0.36
C THR A 81 4.88 -1.09 1.48
N ILE A 82 3.66 -0.66 1.20
CA ILE A 82 2.58 -0.63 2.20
C ILE A 82 2.28 -2.04 2.70
N CYS A 83 2.11 -3.00 1.78
CA CYS A 83 1.82 -4.38 2.16
C CYS A 83 2.93 -4.99 3.02
N LYS A 84 4.21 -4.70 2.73
CA LYS A 84 5.32 -5.18 3.57
C LYS A 84 5.34 -4.49 4.95
N VAL A 85 5.02 -3.20 5.03
CA VAL A 85 4.88 -2.48 6.31
C VAL A 85 3.74 -3.07 7.14
N VAL A 86 2.59 -3.32 6.52
CA VAL A 86 1.40 -3.87 7.20
C VAL A 86 1.66 -5.29 7.72
N LYS A 87 2.34 -6.10 6.91
CA LYS A 87 2.66 -7.49 7.23
C LYS A 87 3.96 -7.66 8.03
N GLN A 88 4.59 -6.56 8.47
CA GLN A 88 5.86 -6.62 9.19
C GLN A 88 5.72 -7.32 10.54
N GLY A 89 6.60 -8.31 10.81
CA GLY A 89 6.60 -9.10 12.04
C GLY A 89 7.68 -10.17 12.04
N PHE A 90 7.60 -11.08 12.99
CA PHE A 90 8.46 -12.27 13.03
C PHE A 90 7.78 -13.44 12.31
N TYR A 91 8.57 -14.19 11.53
CA TYR A 91 8.09 -15.29 10.70
C TYR A 91 8.87 -16.56 10.98
N TYR A 92 8.18 -17.70 10.92
CA TYR A 92 8.78 -19.02 10.90
C TYR A 92 8.28 -19.80 9.68
N LYS A 93 9.19 -20.26 8.82
CA LYS A 93 8.86 -20.97 7.55
C LYS A 93 7.77 -20.24 6.74
N ASN A 94 7.94 -18.92 6.52
CA ASN A 94 7.01 -18.03 5.80
C ASN A 94 5.63 -17.79 6.47
N ASN A 95 5.39 -18.36 7.64
CA ASN A 95 4.18 -18.09 8.40
C ASN A 95 4.45 -17.04 9.49
N PRO A 96 3.58 -16.03 9.67
CA PRO A 96 3.75 -15.07 10.75
C PRO A 96 3.59 -15.77 12.10
N ILE A 97 4.45 -15.42 13.05
CA ILE A 97 4.34 -15.92 14.42
C ILE A 97 3.22 -15.15 15.13
N ILE A 98 2.29 -15.88 15.73
CA ILE A 98 1.11 -15.33 16.40
C ILE A 98 1.53 -14.26 17.43
N ASN A 99 0.86 -13.11 17.40
CA ASN A 99 1.09 -11.95 18.27
C ASN A 99 2.50 -11.35 18.20
N LYS A 100 3.26 -11.59 17.11
CA LYS A 100 4.60 -11.02 16.89
C LYS A 100 4.68 -10.09 15.68
N CYS A 101 3.56 -9.48 15.28
CA CYS A 101 3.49 -8.51 14.19
C CYS A 101 3.41 -7.07 14.72
N HIS A 102 3.88 -6.12 13.92
CA HIS A 102 3.81 -4.70 14.25
C HIS A 102 2.37 -4.17 14.28
N PHE A 103 1.54 -4.66 13.36
CA PHE A 103 0.09 -4.53 13.41
C PHE A 103 -0.48 -5.86 13.86
N SER A 104 -1.06 -5.90 15.06
CA SER A 104 -1.40 -7.15 15.75
C SER A 104 -2.45 -7.97 14.99
N TRP A 105 -3.39 -7.31 14.32
CA TRP A 105 -4.47 -7.95 13.58
C TRP A 105 -3.97 -8.89 12.48
N TRP A 106 -2.79 -8.60 11.86
CA TRP A 106 -2.23 -9.42 10.79
C TRP A 106 -1.82 -10.83 11.25
N CYS A 107 -1.52 -11.02 12.53
CA CYS A 107 -1.08 -12.31 13.06
C CYS A 107 -1.70 -12.64 14.44
N ASP A 108 -2.93 -12.23 14.68
CA ASP A 108 -3.67 -12.58 15.91
C ASP A 108 -4.43 -13.91 15.81
N GLY A 109 -4.31 -14.60 14.65
CA GLY A 109 -4.95 -15.88 14.38
C GLY A 109 -6.45 -15.78 14.06
N LYS A 110 -6.99 -14.57 13.86
CA LYS A 110 -8.38 -14.34 13.48
C LYS A 110 -8.51 -14.07 11.99
N SER A 111 -9.76 -14.05 11.51
CA SER A 111 -10.03 -13.68 10.12
C SER A 111 -9.83 -12.20 9.87
N ASP A 112 -9.05 -11.86 8.85
CA ASP A 112 -8.78 -10.49 8.40
C ASP A 112 -9.90 -9.91 7.51
N VAL A 113 -10.96 -10.68 7.25
CA VAL A 113 -12.08 -10.24 6.40
C VAL A 113 -12.89 -9.17 7.15
N PRO A 114 -13.02 -7.95 6.59
CA PRO A 114 -13.84 -6.91 7.19
C PRO A 114 -15.31 -7.30 7.27
N LYS A 115 -15.90 -7.16 8.46
CA LYS A 115 -17.29 -7.57 8.73
C LYS A 115 -18.29 -6.43 8.57
N GLU A 116 -17.89 -5.19 8.86
CA GLU A 116 -18.77 -4.02 8.78
C GLU A 116 -18.67 -3.39 7.39
N TYR A 117 -19.61 -3.70 6.52
CA TYR A 117 -19.59 -3.30 5.09
C TYR A 117 -19.39 -1.78 4.91
N ASN A 118 -20.18 -0.94 5.59
CA ASN A 118 -20.09 0.52 5.42
C ASN A 118 -18.73 1.07 5.88
N THR A 119 -18.22 0.60 7.02
CA THR A 119 -16.90 0.99 7.51
C THR A 119 -15.80 0.53 6.55
N TRP A 120 -15.94 -0.66 5.97
CA TRP A 120 -15.00 -1.17 4.97
C TRP A 120 -14.98 -0.32 3.71
N GLN A 121 -16.15 0.02 3.13
CA GLN A 121 -16.22 0.88 1.94
C GLN A 121 -15.61 2.26 2.22
N TYR A 122 -15.88 2.81 3.40
CA TYR A 122 -15.29 4.06 3.83
C TYR A 122 -13.76 4.01 3.93
N THR A 123 -13.21 2.98 4.57
CA THR A 123 -11.74 2.83 4.70
C THR A 123 -11.06 2.57 3.35
N ARG A 124 -11.71 1.86 2.44
CA ARG A 124 -11.23 1.70 1.05
C ARG A 124 -11.15 3.03 0.30
N ALA A 125 -12.20 3.83 0.40
CA ALA A 125 -12.21 5.15 -0.23
C ALA A 125 -11.12 6.07 0.35
N LEU A 126 -10.96 6.07 1.68
CA LEU A 126 -9.91 6.82 2.36
C LEU A 126 -8.49 6.36 1.94
N ALA A 127 -8.26 5.05 1.90
CA ALA A 127 -6.98 4.49 1.45
C ALA A 127 -6.66 4.87 0.01
N PHE A 128 -7.66 4.82 -0.89
CA PHE A 128 -7.52 5.26 -2.27
C PHE A 128 -7.13 6.74 -2.37
N GLN A 129 -7.79 7.61 -1.61
CA GLN A 129 -7.48 9.04 -1.58
C GLN A 129 -6.05 9.31 -1.06
N LEU A 130 -5.65 8.62 0.00
CA LEU A 130 -4.29 8.72 0.56
C LEU A 130 -3.22 8.24 -0.42
N TYR A 131 -3.49 7.17 -1.16
CA TYR A 131 -2.52 6.56 -2.05
C TYR A 131 -2.36 7.31 -3.38
N TYR A 132 -3.48 7.66 -4.04
CA TYR A 132 -3.45 8.19 -5.42
C TYR A 132 -3.54 9.69 -5.52
N ARG A 133 -4.28 10.35 -4.63
CA ARG A 133 -4.69 11.74 -4.90
C ARG A 133 -3.89 12.79 -4.14
N ASN A 134 -3.00 12.39 -3.25
CA ASN A 134 -2.36 13.35 -2.33
C ASN A 134 -3.37 14.38 -1.81
N PHE A 135 -4.66 13.96 -1.70
CA PHE A 135 -5.78 14.83 -1.35
C PHE A 135 -5.52 15.54 -0.02
N PHE A 136 -4.80 14.86 0.83
CA PHE A 136 -4.27 15.42 2.06
C PHE A 136 -2.81 15.81 1.82
N THR A 137 -2.58 17.02 1.29
CA THR A 137 -1.24 17.56 1.02
C THR A 137 -0.42 17.74 2.30
N PHE A 138 -1.07 17.64 3.45
CA PHE A 138 -0.47 17.84 4.76
C PHE A 138 -0.65 16.59 5.63
N ASP A 139 0.48 16.01 6.04
CA ASP A 139 0.49 14.91 7.02
C ASP A 139 0.16 15.45 8.41
N ILE A 140 -1.06 15.20 8.86
CA ILE A 140 -1.55 15.64 10.17
C ILE A 140 -0.74 15.07 11.35
N THR A 141 0.01 13.97 11.12
CA THR A 141 0.82 13.32 12.15
C THR A 141 2.26 13.84 12.20
N ASN A 142 2.61 14.80 11.32
CA ASN A 142 3.95 15.40 11.23
C ASN A 142 5.08 14.35 11.18
N GLY A 143 4.90 13.31 10.37
CA GLY A 143 5.88 12.25 10.17
C GLY A 143 5.88 11.18 11.26
N ALA A 144 4.82 11.04 12.06
CA ALA A 144 4.74 9.97 13.05
C ALA A 144 4.82 8.59 12.38
N THR A 145 5.61 7.70 12.99
CA THR A 145 5.80 6.32 12.56
C THR A 145 5.30 5.30 13.59
N HIS A 146 4.93 5.76 14.78
CA HIS A 146 4.46 4.92 15.88
C HIS A 146 3.22 5.51 16.53
N TYR A 147 2.38 4.65 17.06
CA TYR A 147 1.29 5.02 17.96
C TYR A 147 0.95 3.86 18.90
N HIS A 148 0.26 4.16 19.95
CA HIS A 148 -0.35 3.19 20.86
C HIS A 148 -1.67 3.73 21.39
N ALA A 149 -2.50 2.82 21.90
CA ALA A 149 -3.70 3.20 22.62
C ALA A 149 -3.36 3.84 23.98
N ASP A 150 -4.12 4.84 24.42
CA ASP A 150 -3.84 5.64 25.60
C ASP A 150 -3.85 4.87 26.92
N TYR A 151 -4.46 3.68 26.94
CA TYR A 151 -4.50 2.78 28.09
C TYR A 151 -3.28 1.81 28.15
N VAL A 152 -2.35 1.86 27.19
CA VAL A 152 -1.08 1.10 27.23
C VAL A 152 0.11 2.04 27.36
N ASN A 153 1.20 1.56 27.95
CA ASN A 153 2.44 2.33 28.09
C ASN A 153 3.64 1.53 27.60
N PRO A 154 3.86 1.45 26.28
CA PRO A 154 4.94 0.67 25.74
C PRO A 154 6.29 1.31 26.03
N TYR A 155 7.30 0.48 26.31
CA TYR A 155 8.65 0.92 26.68
C TYR A 155 9.26 1.92 25.67
N TRP A 156 9.02 1.71 24.39
CA TRP A 156 9.55 2.57 23.32
C TRP A 156 8.96 3.98 23.32
N ALA A 157 7.77 4.22 23.89
CA ALA A 157 7.11 5.54 23.90
C ALA A 157 7.94 6.59 24.65
N LYS A 158 8.66 6.17 25.69
CA LYS A 158 9.56 7.06 26.47
C LYS A 158 10.78 7.54 25.66
N LYS A 159 11.14 6.82 24.58
CA LYS A 159 12.30 7.12 23.74
C LYS A 159 11.96 7.89 22.47
N LYS A 160 10.68 8.19 22.25
CA LYS A 160 10.18 8.85 21.04
C LYS A 160 9.51 10.19 21.36
N LYS A 161 9.59 11.10 20.39
CA LYS A 161 8.92 12.40 20.51
C LYS A 161 7.41 12.21 20.33
N LYS A 162 6.64 12.50 21.37
CA LYS A 162 5.17 12.56 21.27
C LYS A 162 4.78 13.74 20.37
N ILE A 163 3.92 13.48 19.39
CA ILE A 163 3.46 14.47 18.42
C ILE A 163 2.05 14.96 18.79
N MET A 164 1.10 14.04 18.92
CA MET A 164 -0.30 14.38 19.17
C MET A 164 -1.07 13.22 19.78
N ARG A 165 -2.27 13.53 20.23
CA ARG A 165 -3.29 12.54 20.63
C ARG A 165 -4.57 12.77 19.83
N ILE A 166 -5.14 11.71 19.30
CA ILE A 166 -6.46 11.73 18.67
C ILE A 166 -7.29 10.63 19.33
N LYS A 167 -8.31 11.03 20.07
CA LYS A 167 -9.15 10.14 20.88
C LYS A 167 -8.27 9.20 21.73
N ASN A 168 -8.29 7.91 21.44
CA ASN A 168 -7.59 6.88 22.21
C ASN A 168 -6.18 6.55 21.67
N HIS A 169 -5.72 7.19 20.61
CA HIS A 169 -4.40 6.96 20.03
C HIS A 169 -3.44 8.12 20.32
N ILE A 170 -2.22 7.79 20.75
CA ILE A 170 -1.12 8.75 20.96
C ILE A 170 -0.04 8.45 19.91
N PHE A 171 0.33 9.46 19.13
CA PHE A 171 1.23 9.35 17.96
C PHE A 171 2.63 9.87 18.29
N TYR A 172 3.66 9.20 17.75
CA TYR A 172 5.07 9.47 18.04
C TYR A 172 5.93 9.40 16.76
N LYS A 173 7.00 10.22 16.79
CA LYS A 173 8.05 10.23 15.77
C LYS A 173 9.38 9.78 16.35
#